data_ce29cdc56fc91beb6fcfde024b6bc265
#
_entry.id   ce29cdc56fc91beb6fcfde024b6bc265
#
_cell.length_a   1.000
_cell.length_b   1.000
_cell.length_c   1.000
_cell.angle_alpha   90.00
_cell.angle_beta   90.00
_cell.angle_gamma   90.00
#
_symmetry.space_group_name_H-M   'P 1'
#
loop_
_entity.id
_entity.type
_entity.pdbx_description
1 polymer ?
#
loop_
_entity_poly.entity_id
_entity_poly.type
_entity_poly.pdbx_seq_one_letter_code
_entity_poly.pdbx_strand_id
1 'polypeptide(L)' 'MYDMEKLKELRKKNKYTIYDMARILNITPSFYSQIENKKRRLFYDTAIKISAIFNMKPDELFYTNNC' A
#
# COMPACT_ATOMS: atom_id res chain seq x y z
N MET A 1 -1.50 14.29 -2.37
CA MET A 1 -0.29 13.45 -2.33
C MET A 1 -0.48 12.35 -1.30
N TYR A 2 -0.07 11.16 -1.59
CA TYR A 2 -0.22 10.04 -0.67
C TYR A 2 1.10 9.74 0.03
N ASP A 3 0.99 9.15 1.21
CA ASP A 3 2.13 8.88 2.07
C ASP A 3 2.41 7.38 2.10
N MET A 4 3.51 6.98 1.50
CA MET A 4 3.89 5.58 1.43
C MET A 4 4.63 5.10 2.68
N GLU A 5 5.11 6.03 3.51
CA GLU A 5 5.78 5.64 4.75
C GLU A 5 4.83 4.93 5.69
N LYS A 6 3.61 5.42 5.77
CA LYS A 6 2.60 4.79 6.63
C LYS A 6 2.31 3.36 6.16
N LEU A 7 2.25 3.16 4.85
CA LEU A 7 2.04 1.83 4.29
C LEU A 7 3.20 0.91 4.68
N LYS A 8 4.44 1.38 4.54
CA LYS A 8 5.59 0.56 4.89
C LYS A 8 5.58 0.18 6.36
N GLU A 9 5.23 1.13 7.21
CA GLU A 9 5.17 0.87 8.65
C GLU A 9 4.10 -0.16 8.98
N LEU A 10 2.92 -0.03 8.40
CA LEU A 10 1.84 -0.99 8.63
C LEU A 10 2.22 -2.37 8.14
N ARG A 11 2.84 -2.44 6.97
CA ARG A 11 3.25 -3.72 6.40
C ARG A 11 4.22 -4.42 7.34
N LYS A 12 5.24 -3.71 7.80
CA LYS A 12 6.24 -4.28 8.69
C LYS A 12 5.65 -4.63 10.05
N LYS A 13 4.78 -3.79 10.55
CA LYS A 13 4.13 -4.03 11.84
C LYS A 13 3.32 -5.31 11.81
N ASN A 14 2.70 -5.62 10.68
CA ASN A 14 1.92 -6.84 10.51
C ASN A 14 2.76 -7.99 9.98
N LYS A 15 4.06 -7.79 9.86
CA LYS A 15 5.01 -8.83 9.45
C LYS A 15 4.75 -9.36 8.05
N TYR A 16 4.21 -8.52 7.18
CA TYR A 16 4.06 -8.86 5.77
C TYR A 16 5.33 -8.49 5.01
N THR A 17 5.78 -9.41 4.16
CA THR A 17 6.87 -9.10 3.25
C THR A 17 6.28 -8.51 1.97
N ILE A 18 7.18 -7.98 1.12
CA ILE A 18 6.76 -7.51 -0.20
C ILE A 18 6.12 -8.65 -0.99
N TYR A 19 6.65 -9.86 -0.83
CA TYR A 19 6.11 -11.04 -1.51
C TYR A 19 4.69 -11.34 -1.02
N ASP A 20 4.46 -11.21 0.29
CA ASP A 20 3.13 -11.44 0.85
C ASP A 20 2.12 -10.46 0.27
N MET A 21 2.50 -9.19 0.23
CA MET A 21 1.60 -8.17 -0.29
C MET A 21 1.30 -8.39 -1.76
N ALA A 22 2.32 -8.73 -2.53
CA ALA A 22 2.13 -8.97 -3.95
C ALA A 22 1.20 -10.15 -4.19
N ARG A 23 1.36 -11.21 -3.40
CA ARG A 23 0.52 -12.38 -3.53
C ARG A 23 -0.94 -12.06 -3.23
N ILE A 24 -1.16 -11.34 -2.13
CA ILE A 24 -2.53 -10.97 -1.74
C ILE A 24 -3.17 -10.11 -2.82
N LEU A 25 -2.41 -9.22 -3.41
CA LEU A 25 -2.90 -8.30 -4.42
C LEU A 25 -2.92 -8.91 -5.83
N ASN A 26 -2.36 -10.11 -5.96
CA ASN A 26 -2.29 -10.81 -7.25
C ASN A 26 -1.48 -10.02 -8.28
N ILE A 27 -0.35 -9.48 -7.86
CA ILE A 27 0.60 -8.77 -8.72
C ILE A 27 1.99 -9.32 -8.44
N THR A 28 2.96 -8.89 -9.24
CA THR A 28 4.33 -9.34 -9.03
C THR A 28 4.97 -8.57 -7.88
N PRO A 29 5.95 -9.20 -7.18
CA PRO A 29 6.67 -8.48 -6.13
C PRO A 29 7.37 -7.23 -6.64
N SER A 30 7.89 -7.28 -7.86
CA SER A 30 8.54 -6.12 -8.45
C SER A 30 7.55 -4.97 -8.63
N PHE A 31 6.36 -5.28 -9.10
CA PHE A 31 5.31 -4.28 -9.27
C PHE A 31 4.96 -3.65 -7.93
N TYR A 32 4.75 -4.48 -6.92
CA TYR A 32 4.40 -3.96 -5.60
C TYR A 32 5.52 -3.08 -5.04
N SER A 33 6.76 -3.54 -5.18
CA SER A 33 7.90 -2.77 -4.69
C SER A 33 7.96 -1.40 -5.35
N GLN A 34 7.67 -1.33 -6.63
CA GLN A 34 7.69 -0.06 -7.35
C GLN A 34 6.59 0.87 -6.83
N ILE A 35 5.43 0.32 -6.48
CA ILE A 35 4.36 1.13 -5.91
C ILE A 35 4.82 1.72 -4.57
N GLU A 36 5.38 0.88 -3.72
CA GLU A 36 5.78 1.30 -2.37
C GLU A 36 6.91 2.33 -2.42
N ASN A 37 7.73 2.28 -3.44
CA ASN A 37 8.85 3.20 -3.60
C ASN A 37 8.54 4.38 -4.50
N LYS A 38 7.27 4.58 -4.83
CA LYS A 38 6.79 5.70 -5.64
C LYS A 38 7.37 5.71 -7.05
N LYS A 39 7.78 4.55 -7.54
CA LYS A 39 8.29 4.44 -8.91
C LYS A 39 7.18 4.08 -9.87
N ARG A 40 5.99 3.80 -9.37
CA ARG A 40 4.83 3.50 -10.16
C ARG A 40 3.62 4.14 -9.52
N ARG A 41 2.74 4.65 -10.37
CA ARG A 41 1.55 5.35 -9.89
C ARG A 41 0.64 4.43 -9.08
N LEU A 42 0.10 4.96 -7.99
CA LEU A 42 -0.89 4.26 -7.19
C LEU A 42 -2.27 4.65 -7.68
N PHE A 43 -2.98 3.69 -8.27
CA PHE A 43 -4.34 3.92 -8.70
C PHE A 43 -5.29 3.70 -7.54
N TYR A 44 -6.44 4.35 -7.59
CA TYR A 44 -7.37 4.34 -6.47
C TYR A 44 -7.89 2.94 -6.14
N ASP A 45 -8.21 2.15 -7.17
CA ASP A 45 -8.70 0.80 -6.90
C ASP A 45 -7.62 -0.08 -6.27
N THR A 46 -6.36 0.11 -6.62
CA THR A 46 -5.27 -0.58 -5.95
C THR A 46 -5.15 -0.09 -4.51
N ALA A 47 -5.31 1.21 -4.29
CA ALA A 47 -5.28 1.76 -2.94
C ALA A 47 -6.38 1.16 -2.06
N ILE A 48 -7.57 0.96 -2.63
CA ILE A 48 -8.66 0.33 -1.90
C ILE A 48 -8.27 -1.09 -1.49
N LYS A 49 -7.70 -1.85 -2.41
CA LYS A 49 -7.32 -3.23 -2.11
C LYS A 49 -6.24 -3.30 -1.04
N ILE A 50 -5.25 -2.43 -1.13
CA ILE A 50 -4.17 -2.42 -0.14
C ILE A 50 -4.70 -2.03 1.24
N SER A 51 -5.50 -0.98 1.30
CA SER A 51 -6.01 -0.53 2.60
C SER A 51 -6.95 -1.56 3.20
N ALA A 52 -7.68 -2.32 2.39
CA ALA A 52 -8.52 -3.39 2.91
C ALA A 52 -7.72 -4.47 3.63
N ILE A 53 -6.47 -4.70 3.21
CA ILE A 53 -5.61 -5.67 3.89
C ILE A 53 -5.41 -5.28 5.34
N PHE A 54 -5.35 -3.98 5.61
CA PHE A 54 -5.12 -3.45 6.95
C PHE A 54 -6.42 -2.97 7.61
N ASN A 55 -7.55 -3.30 7.00
CA ASN A 55 -8.86 -2.94 7.55
C ASN A 55 -8.99 -1.43 7.73
N MET A 56 -8.52 -0.69 6.74
CA MET A 56 -8.56 0.76 6.75
C MET A 56 -9.20 1.28 5.48
N LYS A 57 -9.63 2.53 5.53
CA LYS A 57 -10.09 3.20 4.31
C LYS A 57 -8.89 3.76 3.55
N PRO A 58 -8.96 3.83 2.22
CA PRO A 58 -7.85 4.39 1.45
C PRO A 58 -7.47 5.80 1.90
N ASP A 59 -8.45 6.60 2.29
CA ASP A 59 -8.19 7.95 2.74
C ASP A 59 -7.36 7.96 4.02
N GLU A 60 -7.60 7.00 4.90
CA GLU A 60 -6.88 6.91 6.15
C GLU A 60 -5.43 6.50 5.93
N LEU A 61 -5.20 5.65 4.94
CA LEU A 61 -3.88 5.11 4.73
C LEU A 61 -3.02 5.96 3.79
N PHE A 62 -3.60 6.41 2.68
CA PHE A 62 -2.82 7.05 1.63
C PHE A 62 -3.08 8.54 1.48
N TYR A 63 -4.29 8.96 1.72
CA TYR A 63 -4.69 10.33 1.42
C TYR A 63 -4.90 11.10 2.69
N THR A 64 -4.03 10.85 3.67
CA THR A 64 -4.10 11.60 4.90
C THR A 64 -3.94 13.07 4.56
N ASN A 65 -4.91 13.81 4.91
CA ASN A 65 -4.94 15.20 4.59
C ASN A 65 -5.03 15.99 5.87
N ASN A 66 -4.13 16.92 6.01
CA ASN A 66 -4.04 17.68 7.24
C ASN A 66 -4.81 18.98 7.20
N CYS A 67 -5.50 19.19 6.13
CA CYS A 67 -6.29 20.41 6.01
C CYS A 67 -7.58 20.31 6.74
#